data_e4935de4033d97e32619036327d9f59a
#
_entry.id   e4935de4033d97e32619036327d9f59a
#
_cell.length_a   1.000
_cell.length_b   1.000
_cell.length_c   1.000
_cell.angle_alpha   90.00
_cell.angle_beta   90.00
_cell.angle_gamma   90.00
#
_symmetry.space_group_name_H-M   'P 1'
#
loop_
_entity.id
_entity.type
_entity.pdbx_description
1 polymer ?
#
loop_
_entity_poly.entity_id
_entity_poly.type
_entity_poly.pdbx_seq_one_letter_code
_entity_poly.pdbx_strand_id
1 'polypeptide(L)'
;MCGIVGYIGQNDAYPVLIEGLKKLEYRGYDSAGVALINSEDQLNVYKTKGKVSNLEAMAAEKDCSGHVGIAHTRWATHGEPSATNAHPHVSMSGDLALVHNGIIENYQVLKEQLVEKGYEFKSTTDTEVLVQLIDFYYQQNGKDLVSAVCQALNDAIGAYAIAVVEKNNPSHLVAARQYSPLVVGVGKDNLNFYIASDATPIVEHTDKVVYLDDGQIADIRVGEELNIINLEHSACHYDIKTVDLDISKLSKGGFDHFMLKEIYDQPNCLKDCMSGRLFADKEHPENNRIVLSALHDYRDRLVLAKHIIIVACGTSWHAGLIGKQLIEKMCRKRVEVAYASEFRYGDPVIEPEDVVIAISQSGETADTLAAIKLAKEKGALIFGIVNGVGSSIARETDTGIYIHVGPEIGVASTKAFTGQVTVLTLLALALGHEQGTLNNADYYQMIEELAEIPQKMEKVLKQAPMIKDISRMFTYAHNFLYLGRGVNYPVAMEGALKLKEISYIHAEGYPAAEMKHGPIALVDQDMPIVFLATHHQLYEKIISNMQEVKSRNGRILAVVTEGDQQVKKIADNVLEIPRTLNALVPLLSVVPLQLLAYYVAVDKGLDVDMPRNLAKSVTVE
;
A
#
# COMPACT_ATOMS: atom_id res chain seq x y z
N MET A 1 0.00 7.52 -6.61
CA MET A 1 0.79 8.30 -5.63
C MET A 1 2.08 8.80 -6.26
N CYS A 2 2.57 9.96 -5.82
CA CYS A 2 3.81 10.54 -6.35
C CYS A 2 5.03 10.11 -5.53
N GLY A 3 6.23 10.18 -6.11
CA GLY A 3 7.50 9.93 -5.43
C GLY A 3 8.34 11.19 -5.39
N ILE A 4 8.73 11.66 -4.21
CA ILE A 4 9.70 12.73 -3.99
C ILE A 4 11.05 12.12 -3.69
N VAL A 5 12.11 12.65 -4.30
CA VAL A 5 13.50 12.44 -3.91
C VAL A 5 14.19 13.80 -3.88
N GLY A 6 14.89 14.10 -2.79
CA GLY A 6 15.74 15.27 -2.65
C GLY A 6 17.13 14.85 -2.17
N TYR A 7 18.14 15.57 -2.58
CA TYR A 7 19.51 15.38 -2.13
C TYR A 7 20.21 16.72 -1.99
N ILE A 8 20.98 16.84 -0.93
CA ILE A 8 21.93 17.93 -0.75
C ILE A 8 23.17 17.38 -0.04
N GLY A 9 24.37 17.66 -0.57
CA GLY A 9 25.58 17.12 0.03
C GLY A 9 26.83 17.32 -0.80
N GLN A 10 27.81 16.40 -0.65
CA GLN A 10 29.13 16.49 -1.28
C GLN A 10 29.21 15.76 -2.63
N ASN A 11 28.27 14.83 -2.92
CA ASN A 11 28.26 14.05 -4.15
C ASN A 11 27.44 14.74 -5.25
N ASP A 12 27.58 14.29 -6.49
CA ASP A 12 26.67 14.69 -7.56
C ASP A 12 25.23 14.28 -7.23
N ALA A 13 24.31 15.24 -7.30
CA ALA A 13 22.90 15.01 -6.94
C ALA A 13 22.16 14.15 -7.98
N TYR A 14 22.45 14.33 -9.27
CA TYR A 14 21.69 13.67 -10.34
C TYR A 14 21.62 12.15 -10.24
N PRO A 15 22.74 11.41 -10.03
CA PRO A 15 22.68 9.95 -9.89
C PRO A 15 21.82 9.51 -8.69
N VAL A 16 21.98 10.19 -7.54
CA VAL A 16 21.19 9.89 -6.32
C VAL A 16 19.70 10.09 -6.57
N LEU A 17 19.35 11.19 -7.22
CA LEU A 17 17.95 11.54 -7.52
C LEU A 17 17.32 10.55 -8.49
N ILE A 18 18.00 10.21 -9.58
CA ILE A 18 17.46 9.31 -10.61
C ILE A 18 17.33 7.88 -10.08
N GLU A 19 18.31 7.37 -9.35
CA GLU A 19 18.21 6.04 -8.75
C GLU A 19 17.12 5.98 -7.68
N GLY A 20 17.00 7.04 -6.89
CA GLY A 20 15.90 7.17 -5.95
C GLY A 20 14.53 7.18 -6.63
N LEU A 21 14.38 7.93 -7.73
CA LEU A 21 13.13 7.93 -8.51
C LEU A 21 12.79 6.57 -9.09
N LYS A 22 13.77 5.81 -9.61
CA LYS A 22 13.55 4.44 -10.10
C LYS A 22 12.96 3.54 -9.03
N LYS A 23 13.40 3.69 -7.78
CA LYS A 23 12.88 2.93 -6.64
C LYS A 23 11.49 3.38 -6.20
N LEU A 24 11.08 4.61 -6.53
CA LEU A 24 9.75 5.15 -6.26
C LEU A 24 8.82 5.11 -7.47
N GLU A 25 9.26 4.63 -8.64
CA GLU A 25 8.48 4.64 -9.87
C GLU A 25 7.17 3.85 -9.74
N TYR A 26 7.14 2.80 -8.89
CA TYR A 26 5.91 2.06 -8.57
C TYR A 26 4.81 2.94 -7.93
N ARG A 27 5.18 4.11 -7.38
CA ARG A 27 4.25 5.07 -6.79
C ARG A 27 3.57 5.96 -7.83
N GLY A 28 4.25 6.29 -8.93
CA GLY A 28 3.72 7.14 -9.98
C GLY A 28 4.65 7.14 -11.18
N TYR A 29 4.09 7.09 -12.38
CA TYR A 29 4.84 6.95 -13.64
C TYR A 29 4.21 7.70 -14.81
N ASP A 30 3.31 8.64 -14.53
CA ASP A 30 2.64 9.46 -15.57
C ASP A 30 3.56 10.54 -16.11
N SER A 31 4.43 11.08 -15.28
CA SER A 31 5.48 12.00 -15.65
C SER A 31 6.61 11.99 -14.62
N ALA A 32 7.80 12.42 -15.02
CA ALA A 32 8.96 12.53 -14.16
C ALA A 32 9.71 13.84 -14.43
N GLY A 33 10.45 14.32 -13.42
CA GLY A 33 11.31 15.48 -13.59
C GLY A 33 12.29 15.67 -12.44
N VAL A 34 13.29 16.49 -12.71
CA VAL A 34 14.40 16.82 -11.81
C VAL A 34 14.73 18.30 -11.91
N ALA A 35 15.06 18.92 -10.78
CA ALA A 35 15.67 20.24 -10.69
C ALA A 35 17.01 20.13 -9.98
N LEU A 36 18.03 20.75 -10.53
CA LEU A 36 19.41 20.75 -10.05
C LEU A 36 19.96 22.17 -10.02
N ILE A 37 20.79 22.48 -9.05
CA ILE A 37 21.54 23.73 -9.03
C ILE A 37 23.00 23.38 -9.29
N ASN A 38 23.53 23.88 -10.40
CA ASN A 38 24.92 23.62 -10.80
C ASN A 38 25.92 24.53 -10.07
N SER A 39 27.21 24.33 -10.31
CA SER A 39 28.28 25.13 -9.70
C SER A 39 28.34 26.60 -10.15
N GLU A 40 27.55 26.98 -11.17
CA GLU A 40 27.38 28.36 -11.63
C GLU A 40 26.12 29.01 -11.07
N ASP A 41 25.52 28.40 -10.04
CA ASP A 41 24.24 28.80 -9.42
C ASP A 41 23.08 28.87 -10.43
N GLN A 42 23.09 28.02 -11.47
CA GLN A 42 22.00 27.95 -12.43
C GLN A 42 21.04 26.85 -12.01
N LEU A 43 19.73 27.15 -12.01
CA LEU A 43 18.67 26.20 -11.74
C LEU A 43 18.27 25.49 -13.05
N ASN A 44 18.73 24.27 -13.23
CA ASN A 44 18.43 23.42 -14.38
C ASN A 44 17.23 22.51 -14.10
N VAL A 45 16.20 22.57 -14.93
CA VAL A 45 14.98 21.76 -14.73
C VAL A 45 14.67 20.95 -15.96
N TYR A 46 14.54 19.63 -15.79
CA TYR A 46 14.23 18.67 -16.84
C TYR A 46 12.97 17.91 -16.48
N LYS A 47 11.97 17.91 -17.38
CA LYS A 47 10.66 17.30 -17.14
C LYS A 47 10.14 16.59 -18.38
N THR A 48 9.56 15.40 -18.21
CA THR A 48 8.99 14.63 -19.32
C THR A 48 7.71 13.91 -18.90
N LYS A 49 6.87 13.61 -19.89
CA LYS A 49 5.77 12.66 -19.72
C LYS A 49 6.31 11.22 -19.73
N GLY A 50 5.77 10.36 -18.86
CA GLY A 50 6.09 8.94 -18.78
C GLY A 50 7.14 8.61 -17.73
N LYS A 51 7.78 7.46 -17.87
CA LYS A 51 8.68 6.83 -16.90
C LYS A 51 10.00 7.58 -16.68
N VAL A 52 10.70 7.26 -15.60
CA VAL A 52 12.04 7.82 -15.27
C VAL A 52 13.05 7.57 -16.38
N SER A 53 12.95 6.44 -17.09
CA SER A 53 13.81 6.16 -18.26
C SER A 53 13.66 7.19 -19.39
N ASN A 54 12.49 7.80 -19.57
CA ASN A 54 12.29 8.89 -20.52
C ASN A 54 12.99 10.17 -20.06
N LEU A 55 12.99 10.43 -18.74
CA LEU A 55 13.71 11.55 -18.14
C LEU A 55 15.23 11.39 -18.33
N GLU A 56 15.78 10.20 -18.08
CA GLU A 56 17.19 9.90 -18.32
C GLU A 56 17.58 10.12 -19.77
N ALA A 57 16.80 9.59 -20.72
CA ALA A 57 17.06 9.76 -22.14
C ALA A 57 17.04 11.24 -22.56
N MET A 58 16.11 12.04 -22.01
CA MET A 58 16.02 13.47 -22.29
C MET A 58 17.17 14.27 -21.66
N ALA A 59 17.65 13.86 -20.50
CA ALA A 59 18.69 14.56 -19.73
C ALA A 59 20.12 14.17 -20.14
N ALA A 60 20.30 13.09 -20.93
CA ALA A 60 21.61 12.49 -21.26
C ALA A 60 22.62 13.47 -21.89
N GLU A 61 22.14 14.49 -22.63
CA GLU A 61 22.99 15.50 -23.28
C GLU A 61 22.87 16.88 -22.61
N LYS A 62 22.33 16.94 -21.41
CA LYS A 62 22.10 18.18 -20.66
C LYS A 62 23.05 18.32 -19.49
N ASP A 63 23.19 19.54 -19.00
CA ASP A 63 23.95 19.80 -17.78
C ASP A 63 23.16 19.30 -16.55
N CYS A 64 23.59 18.16 -16.04
CA CYS A 64 23.05 17.53 -14.84
C CYS A 64 24.02 17.63 -13.65
N SER A 65 25.00 18.51 -13.71
CA SER A 65 25.95 18.75 -12.61
C SER A 65 25.27 19.45 -11.43
N GLY A 66 25.83 19.27 -10.24
CA GLY A 66 25.38 19.95 -9.03
C GLY A 66 25.29 19.04 -7.82
N HIS A 67 25.34 19.67 -6.63
CA HIS A 67 25.37 18.99 -5.34
C HIS A 67 24.05 19.07 -4.58
N VAL A 68 23.08 19.78 -5.11
CA VAL A 68 21.72 19.89 -4.57
C VAL A 68 20.69 19.76 -5.67
N GLY A 69 19.62 19.04 -5.36
CA GLY A 69 18.51 18.90 -6.28
C GLY A 69 17.31 18.19 -5.68
N ILE A 70 16.20 18.30 -6.39
CA ILE A 70 14.93 17.66 -6.08
C ILE A 70 14.37 16.98 -7.32
N ALA A 71 13.73 15.85 -7.15
CA ALA A 71 13.19 15.08 -8.25
C ALA A 71 11.85 14.44 -7.87
N HIS A 72 11.05 14.13 -8.88
CA HIS A 72 9.68 13.71 -8.68
C HIS A 72 9.21 12.73 -9.74
N THR A 73 8.46 11.70 -9.33
CA THR A 73 7.59 10.90 -10.19
C THR A 73 6.14 11.20 -9.86
N ARG A 74 5.35 11.56 -10.87
CA ARG A 74 3.98 12.04 -10.69
C ARG A 74 2.95 10.98 -11.04
N TRP A 75 1.96 10.89 -10.18
CA TRP A 75 0.64 10.35 -10.44
C TRP A 75 -0.34 11.52 -10.54
N ALA A 76 -0.94 11.73 -11.71
CA ALA A 76 -1.74 12.91 -11.96
C ALA A 76 -3.05 12.90 -11.16
N THR A 77 -3.23 13.90 -10.29
CA THR A 77 -4.49 14.20 -9.57
C THR A 77 -5.15 15.44 -10.17
N HIS A 78 -4.41 16.53 -10.36
CA HIS A 78 -4.85 17.79 -10.97
C HIS A 78 -4.06 18.08 -12.25
N GLY A 79 -4.74 18.27 -13.37
CA GLY A 79 -4.14 18.47 -14.68
C GLY A 79 -3.64 17.19 -15.34
N GLU A 80 -3.79 17.11 -16.66
CA GLU A 80 -3.40 15.94 -17.45
C GLU A 80 -1.89 15.63 -17.38
N PRO A 81 -1.47 14.38 -17.59
CA PRO A 81 -0.06 14.02 -17.69
C PRO A 81 0.62 14.69 -18.90
N SER A 82 1.46 15.69 -18.60
CA SER A 82 2.22 16.46 -19.61
C SER A 82 3.55 16.93 -19.01
N ALA A 83 4.49 17.32 -19.85
CA ALA A 83 5.75 17.91 -19.38
C ALA A 83 5.52 19.24 -18.62
N THR A 84 4.49 20.01 -18.99
CA THR A 84 4.14 21.28 -18.33
C THR A 84 3.64 21.04 -16.90
N ASN A 85 2.78 20.04 -16.71
CA ASN A 85 2.20 19.68 -15.42
C ASN A 85 3.09 18.76 -14.59
N ALA A 86 4.22 18.28 -15.12
CA ALA A 86 5.19 17.49 -14.36
C ALA A 86 5.91 18.38 -13.33
N HIS A 87 6.29 17.79 -12.19
CA HIS A 87 7.16 18.42 -11.20
C HIS A 87 8.64 18.19 -11.57
N PRO A 88 9.56 19.06 -11.09
CA PRO A 88 9.38 20.25 -10.27
C PRO A 88 8.72 21.43 -10.97
N HIS A 89 8.02 22.28 -10.21
CA HIS A 89 7.58 23.60 -10.68
C HIS A 89 8.57 24.67 -10.25
N VAL A 90 8.74 25.68 -11.10
CA VAL A 90 9.66 26.80 -10.88
C VAL A 90 8.85 28.07 -10.61
N SER A 91 9.31 28.87 -9.67
CA SER A 91 8.70 30.17 -9.36
C SER A 91 8.82 31.14 -10.54
N MET A 92 7.96 32.16 -10.57
CA MET A 92 7.98 33.21 -11.61
C MET A 92 9.29 33.98 -11.61
N SER A 93 9.88 34.21 -10.45
CA SER A 93 11.21 34.83 -10.32
C SER A 93 12.36 33.97 -10.90
N GLY A 94 12.16 32.64 -11.03
CA GLY A 94 13.19 31.67 -11.40
C GLY A 94 14.19 31.36 -10.27
N ASP A 95 13.94 31.81 -9.04
CA ASP A 95 14.81 31.60 -7.89
C ASP A 95 14.52 30.27 -7.15
N LEU A 96 13.29 29.74 -7.23
CA LEU A 96 12.85 28.58 -6.47
C LEU A 96 12.39 27.44 -7.39
N ALA A 97 12.66 26.19 -6.98
CA ALA A 97 12.00 25.00 -7.53
C ALA A 97 11.38 24.17 -6.41
N LEU A 98 10.20 23.60 -6.69
CA LEU A 98 9.42 22.84 -5.71
C LEU A 98 8.88 21.55 -6.31
N VAL A 99 8.91 20.48 -5.53
CA VAL A 99 8.17 19.24 -5.75
C VAL A 99 7.13 19.05 -4.65
N HIS A 100 6.00 18.44 -4.97
CA HIS A 100 4.86 18.30 -4.07
C HIS A 100 4.15 16.96 -4.26
N ASN A 101 3.86 16.32 -3.15
CA ASN A 101 2.90 15.22 -3.04
C ASN A 101 1.73 15.69 -2.19
N GLY A 102 0.53 15.62 -2.68
CA GLY A 102 -0.66 16.05 -1.96
C GLY A 102 -1.65 16.79 -2.84
N ILE A 103 -2.56 17.49 -2.20
CA ILE A 103 -3.54 18.37 -2.82
C ILE A 103 -3.71 19.62 -1.96
N ILE A 104 -3.58 20.79 -2.57
CA ILE A 104 -3.89 22.08 -1.93
C ILE A 104 -5.34 22.43 -2.26
N GLU A 105 -6.23 22.22 -1.32
CA GLU A 105 -7.69 22.34 -1.51
C GLU A 105 -8.13 23.75 -1.88
N ASN A 106 -7.50 24.76 -1.31
CA ASN A 106 -7.84 26.17 -1.56
C ASN A 106 -7.01 26.82 -2.69
N TYR A 107 -6.36 26.01 -3.56
CA TYR A 107 -5.43 26.50 -4.57
C TYR A 107 -6.08 27.52 -5.53
N GLN A 108 -7.38 27.41 -5.85
CA GLN A 108 -8.06 28.33 -6.75
C GLN A 108 -8.13 29.75 -6.16
N VAL A 109 -8.48 29.87 -4.88
CA VAL A 109 -8.54 31.15 -4.19
C VAL A 109 -7.14 31.79 -4.11
N LEU A 110 -6.13 30.99 -3.77
CA LEU A 110 -4.74 31.46 -3.73
C LEU A 110 -4.26 31.89 -5.11
N LYS A 111 -4.62 31.18 -6.15
CA LYS A 111 -4.30 31.52 -7.55
C LYS A 111 -4.88 32.87 -7.95
N GLU A 112 -6.16 33.11 -7.66
CA GLU A 112 -6.83 34.39 -7.97
C GLU A 112 -6.10 35.56 -7.29
N GLN A 113 -5.76 35.41 -6.01
CA GLN A 113 -5.01 36.42 -5.25
C GLN A 113 -3.61 36.70 -5.84
N LEU A 114 -2.92 35.64 -6.31
CA LEU A 114 -1.59 35.79 -6.93
C LEU A 114 -1.68 36.44 -8.31
N VAL A 115 -2.71 36.13 -9.09
CA VAL A 115 -2.97 36.80 -10.39
C VAL A 115 -3.19 38.31 -10.19
N GLU A 116 -3.93 38.72 -9.17
CA GLU A 116 -4.10 40.16 -8.82
C GLU A 116 -2.76 40.84 -8.45
N LYS A 117 -1.79 40.05 -7.96
CA LYS A 117 -0.42 40.50 -7.64
C LYS A 117 0.55 40.42 -8.82
N GLY A 118 0.05 40.02 -10.00
CA GLY A 118 0.83 39.96 -11.24
C GLY A 118 1.56 38.64 -11.51
N TYR A 119 1.23 37.56 -10.78
CA TYR A 119 1.79 36.22 -11.04
C TYR A 119 1.12 35.57 -12.24
N GLU A 120 1.95 34.95 -13.10
CA GLU A 120 1.50 34.18 -14.28
C GLU A 120 1.66 32.68 -14.03
N PHE A 121 0.74 31.89 -14.57
CA PHE A 121 0.70 30.43 -14.42
C PHE A 121 0.82 29.73 -15.76
N LYS A 122 1.70 28.72 -15.83
CA LYS A 122 1.97 27.93 -17.03
C LYS A 122 1.28 26.56 -17.00
N SER A 123 1.01 26.05 -15.81
CA SER A 123 0.39 24.74 -15.60
C SER A 123 -1.03 24.87 -15.04
N THR A 124 -1.70 23.72 -14.95
CA THR A 124 -3.02 23.60 -14.33
C THR A 124 -2.94 22.93 -12.95
N THR A 125 -1.75 22.86 -12.35
CA THR A 125 -1.54 22.16 -11.08
C THR A 125 -1.67 23.11 -9.90
N ASP A 126 -2.15 22.60 -8.79
CA ASP A 126 -2.14 23.24 -7.47
C ASP A 126 -0.70 23.50 -6.97
N THR A 127 0.24 22.64 -7.34
CA THR A 127 1.66 22.75 -6.99
C THR A 127 2.31 24.01 -7.56
N GLU A 128 1.97 24.43 -8.77
CA GLU A 128 2.47 25.70 -9.31
C GLU A 128 1.96 26.87 -8.47
N VAL A 129 0.72 26.80 -8.00
CA VAL A 129 0.16 27.84 -7.11
C VAL A 129 0.96 27.92 -5.82
N LEU A 130 1.32 26.77 -5.25
CA LEU A 130 2.10 26.72 -4.01
C LEU A 130 3.51 27.31 -4.19
N VAL A 131 4.23 27.01 -5.28
CA VAL A 131 5.57 27.59 -5.48
C VAL A 131 5.51 29.08 -5.74
N GLN A 132 4.46 29.59 -6.42
CA GLN A 132 4.26 31.01 -6.62
C GLN A 132 3.91 31.72 -5.29
N LEU A 133 3.14 31.08 -4.42
CA LEU A 133 2.84 31.62 -3.09
C LEU A 133 4.11 31.71 -2.21
N ILE A 134 4.96 30.67 -2.24
CA ILE A 134 6.25 30.70 -1.55
C ILE A 134 7.14 31.81 -2.14
N ASP A 135 7.20 31.96 -3.46
CA ASP A 135 7.98 33.01 -4.12
C ASP A 135 7.48 34.41 -3.71
N PHE A 136 6.16 34.63 -3.64
CA PHE A 136 5.58 35.88 -3.19
C PHE A 136 6.09 36.27 -1.79
N TYR A 137 6.05 35.35 -0.83
CA TYR A 137 6.58 35.63 0.51
C TYR A 137 8.12 35.71 0.54
N TYR A 138 8.81 34.89 -0.27
CA TYR A 138 10.27 34.92 -0.39
C TYR A 138 10.79 36.28 -0.85
N GLN A 139 10.14 36.89 -1.84
CA GLN A 139 10.52 38.23 -2.31
C GLN A 139 10.24 39.32 -1.26
N GLN A 140 9.22 39.14 -0.43
CA GLN A 140 8.88 40.09 0.63
C GLN A 140 9.77 39.96 1.88
N ASN A 141 10.22 38.74 2.21
CA ASN A 141 10.97 38.46 3.44
C ASN A 141 12.50 38.60 3.27
N GLY A 142 12.96 39.34 2.26
CA GLY A 142 14.40 39.52 2.04
C GLY A 142 15.12 38.22 1.64
N LYS A 143 14.40 37.31 0.99
CA LYS A 143 14.89 36.01 0.52
C LYS A 143 15.17 34.99 1.63
N ASP A 144 14.43 35.03 2.71
CA ASP A 144 14.41 33.98 3.74
C ASP A 144 13.44 32.85 3.32
N LEU A 145 13.99 31.72 2.85
CA LEU A 145 13.21 30.60 2.35
C LEU A 145 12.37 29.93 3.44
N VAL A 146 12.91 29.74 4.63
CA VAL A 146 12.21 29.08 5.75
C VAL A 146 10.98 29.88 6.15
N SER A 147 11.16 31.20 6.36
CA SER A 147 10.04 32.08 6.69
C SER A 147 8.99 32.15 5.57
N ALA A 148 9.42 32.13 4.30
CA ALA A 148 8.51 32.14 3.16
C ALA A 148 7.68 30.85 3.08
N VAL A 149 8.32 29.69 3.31
CA VAL A 149 7.63 28.39 3.36
C VAL A 149 6.64 28.34 4.50
N CYS A 150 7.02 28.76 5.72
CA CYS A 150 6.10 28.82 6.87
C CYS A 150 4.86 29.66 6.55
N GLN A 151 5.03 30.87 5.99
CA GLN A 151 3.91 31.76 5.68
C GLN A 151 3.00 31.18 4.60
N ALA A 152 3.58 30.62 3.54
CA ALA A 152 2.81 29.99 2.46
C ALA A 152 2.02 28.78 2.94
N LEU A 153 2.61 27.95 3.81
CA LEU A 153 1.94 26.76 4.36
C LEU A 153 0.87 27.10 5.40
N ASN A 154 0.97 28.23 6.08
CA ASN A 154 -0.12 28.72 6.94
C ASN A 154 -1.35 29.16 6.14
N ASP A 155 -1.17 29.65 4.90
CA ASP A 155 -2.28 30.01 4.00
C ASP A 155 -2.84 28.83 3.23
N ALA A 156 -2.04 27.78 3.03
CA ALA A 156 -2.43 26.60 2.26
C ALA A 156 -3.26 25.62 3.11
N ILE A 157 -4.41 25.22 2.60
CA ILE A 157 -5.28 24.21 3.21
C ILE A 157 -5.18 22.93 2.39
N GLY A 158 -4.87 21.81 3.04
CA GLY A 158 -4.82 20.52 2.37
C GLY A 158 -3.68 19.60 2.85
N ALA A 159 -3.43 18.55 2.07
CA ALA A 159 -2.34 17.61 2.33
C ALA A 159 -1.12 17.97 1.48
N TYR A 160 0.06 18.00 2.10
CA TYR A 160 1.30 18.24 1.38
C TYR A 160 2.50 17.50 1.98
N ALA A 161 3.38 17.05 1.10
CA ALA A 161 4.80 16.82 1.37
C ALA A 161 5.57 17.57 0.29
N ILE A 162 6.44 18.47 0.66
CA ILE A 162 7.18 19.32 -0.27
C ILE A 162 8.68 19.25 -0.03
N ALA A 163 9.45 19.46 -1.10
CA ALA A 163 10.86 19.81 -1.03
C ALA A 163 11.11 21.01 -1.95
N VAL A 164 11.83 22.00 -1.42
CA VAL A 164 12.09 23.29 -2.07
C VAL A 164 13.59 23.53 -2.07
N VAL A 165 14.13 23.95 -3.23
CA VAL A 165 15.50 24.43 -3.38
C VAL A 165 15.51 25.85 -3.89
N GLU A 166 16.50 26.62 -3.45
CA GLU A 166 16.68 28.02 -3.84
C GLU A 166 18.01 28.22 -4.60
N LYS A 167 17.91 28.86 -5.75
CA LYS A 167 19.06 29.13 -6.63
C LYS A 167 20.17 29.94 -5.94
N ASN A 168 19.78 30.87 -5.10
CA ASN A 168 20.71 31.82 -4.48
C ASN A 168 21.46 31.23 -3.27
N ASN A 169 21.13 30.02 -2.84
CA ASN A 169 21.80 29.33 -1.73
C ASN A 169 21.83 27.82 -1.98
N PRO A 170 22.76 27.31 -2.80
CA PRO A 170 22.83 25.89 -3.17
C PRO A 170 23.24 24.96 -2.02
N SER A 171 23.53 25.50 -0.83
CA SER A 171 23.76 24.71 0.40
C SER A 171 22.54 24.55 1.29
N HIS A 172 21.37 24.98 0.81
CA HIS A 172 20.12 25.01 1.56
C HIS A 172 19.00 24.24 0.83
N LEU A 173 18.26 23.42 1.57
CA LEU A 173 17.06 22.71 1.13
C LEU A 173 16.03 22.75 2.25
N VAL A 174 14.80 23.07 1.93
CA VAL A 174 13.67 23.06 2.88
C VAL A 174 12.69 21.97 2.50
N ALA A 175 12.26 21.17 3.47
CA ALA A 175 11.23 20.17 3.28
C ALA A 175 10.15 20.31 4.35
N ALA A 176 8.89 20.08 3.98
CA ALA A 176 7.77 20.21 4.93
C ALA A 176 6.71 19.14 4.68
N ARG A 177 5.95 18.83 5.73
CA ARG A 177 4.93 17.79 5.68
C ARG A 177 3.65 18.19 6.41
N GLN A 178 2.51 17.80 5.78
CA GLN A 178 1.18 17.75 6.37
C GLN A 178 0.41 16.60 5.70
N TYR A 179 0.06 15.56 6.44
CA TYR A 179 -0.68 14.35 6.01
C TYR A 179 0.00 13.46 4.96
N SER A 180 0.76 14.00 4.00
CA SER A 180 1.53 13.22 3.02
C SER A 180 2.89 12.80 3.58
N PRO A 181 3.35 11.54 3.40
CA PRO A 181 4.59 11.05 4.02
C PRO A 181 5.84 11.72 3.46
N LEU A 182 6.79 12.03 4.38
CA LEU A 182 8.12 12.55 4.03
C LEU A 182 9.15 12.13 5.09
N VAL A 183 10.31 11.69 4.60
CA VAL A 183 11.42 11.16 5.41
C VAL A 183 12.69 11.91 5.08
N VAL A 184 13.46 12.27 6.11
CA VAL A 184 14.79 12.87 5.97
C VAL A 184 15.85 11.83 6.36
N GLY A 185 16.74 11.48 5.45
CA GLY A 185 17.93 10.66 5.72
C GLY A 185 19.09 11.54 6.14
N VAL A 186 19.74 11.17 7.24
CA VAL A 186 20.90 11.89 7.79
C VAL A 186 22.16 11.10 7.48
N GLY A 187 23.00 11.63 6.61
CA GLY A 187 24.28 11.04 6.26
C GLY A 187 25.34 11.26 7.33
N LYS A 188 26.52 10.68 7.09
CA LYS A 188 27.64 10.78 8.03
C LYS A 188 28.10 12.23 8.17
N ASP A 189 28.33 12.64 9.41
CA ASP A 189 28.87 13.97 9.79
C ASP A 189 28.03 15.16 9.25
N ASN A 190 26.72 14.95 9.00
CA ASN A 190 25.79 15.95 8.45
C ASN A 190 26.23 16.57 7.12
N LEU A 191 27.06 15.86 6.35
CA LEU A 191 27.58 16.34 5.07
C LEU A 191 26.69 15.97 3.88
N ASN A 192 25.76 15.04 4.09
CA ASN A 192 24.81 14.60 3.08
C ASN A 192 23.44 14.41 3.72
N PHE A 193 22.41 14.95 3.09
CA PHE A 193 21.03 14.74 3.48
C PHE A 193 20.21 14.26 2.29
N TYR A 194 19.26 13.40 2.58
CA TYR A 194 18.39 12.74 1.61
C TYR A 194 16.95 13.01 2.01
N ILE A 195 16.10 13.35 1.06
CA ILE A 195 14.66 13.50 1.26
C ILE A 195 13.96 12.47 0.41
N ALA A 196 12.97 11.77 0.95
CA ALA A 196 12.15 10.88 0.15
C ALA A 196 10.74 10.70 0.72
N SER A 197 9.81 10.30 -0.14
CA SER A 197 8.43 9.95 0.26
C SER A 197 8.35 8.70 1.13
N ASP A 198 9.34 7.82 1.07
CA ASP A 198 9.58 6.70 1.99
C ASP A 198 11.07 6.41 2.11
N ALA A 199 11.45 5.51 3.02
CA ALA A 199 12.85 5.23 3.30
C ALA A 199 13.57 4.42 2.19
N THR A 200 12.85 3.81 1.24
CA THR A 200 13.42 2.92 0.21
C THR A 200 14.56 3.54 -0.62
N PRO A 201 14.46 4.79 -1.12
CA PRO A 201 15.57 5.45 -1.82
C PRO A 201 16.76 5.79 -0.94
N ILE A 202 16.54 5.91 0.39
CA ILE A 202 17.52 6.44 1.34
C ILE A 202 18.45 5.35 1.87
N VAL A 203 17.94 4.13 2.07
CA VAL A 203 18.64 3.05 2.80
C VAL A 203 19.96 2.59 2.20
N GLU A 204 20.22 2.84 0.90
CA GLU A 204 21.52 2.57 0.27
C GLU A 204 22.59 3.59 0.68
N HIS A 205 22.17 4.74 1.16
CA HIS A 205 23.05 5.86 1.48
C HIS A 205 23.23 6.06 2.97
N THR A 206 22.17 5.84 3.76
CA THR A 206 22.19 5.92 5.22
C THR A 206 21.06 5.08 5.81
N ASP A 207 21.33 4.47 6.96
CA ASP A 207 20.33 3.77 7.78
C ASP A 207 19.64 4.70 8.81
N LYS A 208 20.11 5.95 8.93
CA LYS A 208 19.60 6.95 9.87
C LYS A 208 18.55 7.82 9.21
N VAL A 209 17.32 7.75 9.69
CA VAL A 209 16.20 8.53 9.15
C VAL A 209 15.42 9.25 10.23
N VAL A 210 14.83 10.37 9.85
CA VAL A 210 13.86 11.13 10.63
C VAL A 210 12.56 11.16 9.83
N TYR A 211 11.47 10.66 10.42
CA TYR A 211 10.13 10.78 9.87
C TYR A 211 9.54 12.10 10.35
N LEU A 212 9.25 13.01 9.43
CA LEU A 212 8.58 14.25 9.80
C LEU A 212 7.15 13.98 10.27
N ASP A 213 6.71 14.69 11.27
CA ASP A 213 5.32 14.74 11.72
C ASP A 213 4.54 15.86 11.01
N ASP A 214 3.21 15.82 11.12
CA ASP A 214 2.35 16.83 10.51
C ASP A 214 2.66 18.22 11.06
N GLY A 215 2.79 19.21 10.17
CA GLY A 215 3.15 20.60 10.51
C GLY A 215 4.65 20.84 10.74
N GLN A 216 5.50 19.81 10.55
CA GLN A 216 6.96 19.98 10.68
C GLN A 216 7.61 20.40 9.37
N ILE A 217 8.64 21.25 9.54
CA ILE A 217 9.51 21.77 8.47
C ILE A 217 10.95 21.42 8.82
N ALA A 218 11.65 20.76 7.89
CA ALA A 218 13.08 20.51 7.98
C ALA A 218 13.84 21.62 7.24
N ASP A 219 14.61 22.41 7.97
CA ASP A 219 15.61 23.36 7.46
C ASP A 219 16.95 22.64 7.40
N ILE A 220 17.41 22.34 6.19
CA ILE A 220 18.56 21.46 5.93
C ILE A 220 19.71 22.26 5.32
N ARG A 221 20.86 22.27 6.02
CA ARG A 221 22.09 22.94 5.58
C ARG A 221 23.26 21.97 5.65
N VAL A 222 24.07 21.94 4.61
CA VAL A 222 25.23 21.06 4.56
C VAL A 222 26.23 21.42 5.65
N GLY A 223 26.63 20.43 6.46
CA GLY A 223 27.59 20.62 7.56
C GLY A 223 27.00 21.14 8.87
N GLU A 224 25.69 21.36 8.91
CA GLU A 224 24.96 21.73 10.12
C GLU A 224 24.11 20.55 10.63
N GLU A 225 23.71 20.59 11.90
CA GLU A 225 22.74 19.64 12.43
C GLU A 225 21.37 19.87 11.79
N LEU A 226 20.64 18.78 11.60
CA LEU A 226 19.27 18.85 11.07
C LEU A 226 18.41 19.71 12.01
N ASN A 227 17.83 20.78 11.48
CA ASN A 227 16.93 21.65 12.22
C ASN A 227 15.49 21.38 11.80
N ILE A 228 14.64 21.01 12.78
CA ILE A 228 13.21 20.79 12.54
C ILE A 228 12.41 21.80 13.36
N ILE A 229 11.55 22.54 12.68
CA ILE A 229 10.67 23.55 13.27
C ILE A 229 9.21 23.26 12.90
N ASN A 230 8.29 23.90 13.60
CA ASN A 230 6.89 23.93 13.21
C ASN A 230 6.55 25.21 12.41
N LEU A 231 5.29 25.31 11.97
CA LEU A 231 4.78 26.49 11.22
C LEU A 231 4.88 27.81 11.99
N GLU A 232 5.06 27.76 13.32
CA GLU A 232 5.24 28.93 14.20
C GLU A 232 6.72 29.26 14.47
N HIS A 233 7.66 28.67 13.70
CA HIS A 233 9.12 28.80 13.86
C HIS A 233 9.67 28.27 15.20
N SER A 234 8.93 27.44 15.92
CA SER A 234 9.41 26.83 17.16
C SER A 234 10.16 25.54 16.86
N ALA A 235 11.32 25.34 17.50
CA ALA A 235 12.11 24.10 17.35
C ALA A 235 11.31 22.88 17.84
N CYS A 236 11.31 21.82 17.04
CA CYS A 236 10.67 20.55 17.34
C CYS A 236 11.68 19.50 17.77
N HIS A 237 11.31 18.67 18.72
CA HIS A 237 12.07 17.48 19.03
C HIS A 237 11.85 16.43 17.95
N TYR A 238 12.89 15.68 17.58
CA TYR A 238 12.82 14.59 16.64
C TYR A 238 13.72 13.43 17.04
N ASP A 239 13.32 12.21 16.65
CA ASP A 239 14.09 11.00 16.88
C ASP A 239 14.72 10.49 15.60
N ILE A 240 16.02 10.22 15.64
CA ILE A 240 16.71 9.52 14.53
C ILE A 240 16.45 8.02 14.72
N LYS A 241 15.77 7.42 13.74
CA LYS A 241 15.49 5.98 13.71
C LYS A 241 16.45 5.26 12.77
N THR A 242 16.84 4.04 13.15
CA THR A 242 17.61 3.16 12.26
C THR A 242 16.64 2.30 11.46
N VAL A 243 16.81 2.28 10.14
CA VAL A 243 16.00 1.47 9.21
C VAL A 243 16.82 0.28 8.77
N ASP A 244 16.34 -0.92 9.09
CA ASP A 244 16.90 -2.20 8.62
C ASP A 244 16.05 -2.72 7.45
N LEU A 245 16.42 -2.33 6.23
CA LEU A 245 15.80 -2.81 4.99
C LEU A 245 16.82 -3.62 4.19
N ASP A 246 16.50 -4.87 3.91
CA ASP A 246 17.30 -5.74 3.06
C ASP A 246 17.13 -5.35 1.57
N ILE A 247 18.12 -4.66 1.04
CA ILE A 247 18.15 -4.16 -0.34
C ILE A 247 18.00 -5.30 -1.37
N SER A 248 18.47 -6.52 -1.05
CA SER A 248 18.34 -7.66 -1.95
C SER A 248 16.89 -8.03 -2.25
N LYS A 249 15.97 -7.70 -1.34
CA LYS A 249 14.53 -7.91 -1.48
C LYS A 249 13.88 -6.95 -2.48
N LEU A 250 14.55 -5.88 -2.86
CA LEU A 250 14.08 -4.88 -3.84
C LEU A 250 14.39 -5.28 -5.30
N SER A 251 15.01 -6.43 -5.54
CA SER A 251 15.30 -6.95 -6.88
C SER A 251 14.27 -8.01 -7.30
N LYS A 252 14.09 -8.21 -8.62
CA LYS A 252 13.20 -9.25 -9.16
C LYS A 252 13.71 -10.68 -8.90
N GLY A 253 14.97 -10.87 -8.52
CA GLY A 253 15.53 -12.17 -8.15
C GLY A 253 15.43 -13.25 -9.23
N GLY A 254 15.49 -12.87 -10.53
CA GLY A 254 15.38 -13.80 -11.67
C GLY A 254 13.95 -14.01 -12.18
N PHE A 255 12.94 -13.42 -11.57
CA PHE A 255 11.57 -13.42 -12.08
C PHE A 255 11.35 -12.33 -13.14
N ASP A 256 10.44 -12.55 -14.08
CA ASP A 256 10.10 -11.56 -15.10
C ASP A 256 9.48 -10.30 -14.50
N HIS A 257 8.65 -10.46 -13.44
CA HIS A 257 7.88 -9.41 -12.80
C HIS A 257 7.96 -9.50 -11.28
N PHE A 258 7.84 -8.34 -10.59
CA PHE A 258 7.75 -8.29 -9.13
C PHE A 258 6.54 -9.06 -8.61
N MET A 259 5.37 -8.89 -9.22
CA MET A 259 4.16 -9.61 -8.81
C MET A 259 4.37 -11.13 -8.80
N LEU A 260 5.03 -11.69 -9.82
CA LEU A 260 5.29 -13.15 -9.83
C LEU A 260 6.23 -13.54 -8.69
N LYS A 261 7.33 -12.80 -8.49
CA LYS A 261 8.22 -13.01 -7.35
C LYS A 261 7.46 -12.98 -6.03
N GLU A 262 6.62 -11.97 -5.84
CA GLU A 262 5.84 -11.77 -4.61
C GLU A 262 4.82 -12.89 -4.36
N ILE A 263 4.23 -13.46 -5.43
CA ILE A 263 3.39 -14.66 -5.33
C ILE A 263 4.23 -15.85 -4.85
N TYR A 264 5.45 -16.03 -5.37
CA TYR A 264 6.34 -17.12 -4.97
C TYR A 264 7.01 -16.90 -3.61
N ASP A 265 7.15 -15.67 -3.15
CA ASP A 265 7.70 -15.32 -1.84
C ASP A 265 6.73 -15.67 -0.69
N GLN A 266 5.44 -15.82 -0.94
CA GLN A 266 4.40 -15.99 0.08
C GLN A 266 4.72 -17.07 1.13
N PRO A 267 5.21 -18.28 0.78
CA PRO A 267 5.54 -19.29 1.79
C PRO A 267 6.57 -18.80 2.81
N ASN A 268 7.59 -18.07 2.37
CA ASN A 268 8.61 -17.50 3.25
C ASN A 268 8.06 -16.31 4.05
N CYS A 269 7.27 -15.45 3.40
CA CYS A 269 6.59 -14.34 4.08
C CYS A 269 5.70 -14.82 5.22
N LEU A 270 4.99 -15.95 5.07
CA LEU A 270 4.19 -16.52 6.14
C LEU A 270 5.06 -17.05 7.28
N LYS A 271 6.22 -17.65 6.98
CA LYS A 271 7.19 -18.04 8.02
C LYS A 271 7.68 -16.83 8.81
N ASP A 272 8.00 -15.73 8.11
CA ASP A 272 8.42 -14.46 8.71
C ASP A 272 7.29 -13.85 9.58
N CYS A 273 6.04 -13.84 9.10
CA CYS A 273 4.86 -13.40 9.86
C CYS A 273 4.69 -14.15 11.19
N MET A 274 4.98 -15.45 11.19
CA MET A 274 4.81 -16.35 12.35
C MET A 274 6.04 -16.41 13.24
N SER A 275 7.21 -16.00 12.75
CA SER A 275 8.47 -16.08 13.49
C SER A 275 8.41 -15.30 14.79
N GLY A 276 8.81 -15.96 15.91
CA GLY A 276 8.72 -15.40 17.25
C GLY A 276 7.31 -15.24 17.82
N ARG A 277 6.26 -15.63 17.06
CA ARG A 277 4.84 -15.46 17.43
C ARG A 277 4.09 -16.77 17.54
N LEU A 278 4.37 -17.74 16.68
CA LEU A 278 3.74 -19.05 16.69
C LEU A 278 4.76 -20.10 17.06
N PHE A 279 4.48 -20.84 18.12
CA PHE A 279 5.30 -21.95 18.62
C PHE A 279 4.47 -23.23 18.51
N ALA A 280 4.86 -24.10 17.56
CA ALA A 280 4.21 -25.38 17.30
C ALA A 280 5.16 -26.52 17.65
N ASP A 281 4.71 -27.42 18.50
CA ASP A 281 5.40 -28.64 18.90
C ASP A 281 4.44 -29.84 18.70
N LYS A 282 4.74 -30.67 17.70
CA LYS A 282 3.88 -31.81 17.36
C LYS A 282 4.01 -32.97 18.34
N GLU A 283 5.17 -33.08 19.03
CA GLU A 283 5.41 -34.13 20.02
C GLU A 283 4.76 -33.77 21.37
N HIS A 284 4.67 -32.47 21.66
CA HIS A 284 4.12 -31.93 22.89
C HIS A 284 3.11 -30.80 22.58
N PRO A 285 1.89 -31.11 22.06
CA PRO A 285 0.89 -30.11 21.68
C PRO A 285 0.52 -29.14 22.81
N GLU A 286 0.66 -29.54 24.07
CA GLU A 286 0.43 -28.67 25.22
C GLU A 286 1.40 -27.49 25.31
N ASN A 287 2.53 -27.54 24.59
CA ASN A 287 3.50 -26.45 24.49
C ASN A 287 3.12 -25.44 23.37
N ASN A 288 2.14 -25.80 22.54
CA ASN A 288 1.69 -24.95 21.45
C ASN A 288 1.14 -23.63 21.98
N ARG A 289 1.67 -22.51 21.49
CA ARG A 289 1.23 -21.18 21.93
C ARG A 289 1.46 -20.11 20.89
N ILE A 290 0.68 -19.05 21.01
CA ILE A 290 0.84 -17.82 20.27
C ILE A 290 1.28 -16.72 21.23
N VAL A 291 2.30 -15.96 20.86
CA VAL A 291 2.83 -14.82 21.62
C VAL A 291 2.72 -13.58 20.75
N LEU A 292 1.90 -12.62 21.17
CA LEU A 292 1.72 -11.35 20.50
C LEU A 292 1.95 -10.22 21.50
N SER A 293 3.08 -9.52 21.40
CA SER A 293 3.42 -8.40 22.28
C SER A 293 2.36 -7.29 22.26
N ALA A 294 1.71 -7.09 21.12
CA ALA A 294 0.63 -6.12 20.95
C ALA A 294 -0.59 -6.36 21.88
N LEU A 295 -0.75 -7.58 22.42
CA LEU A 295 -1.81 -7.89 23.36
C LEU A 295 -1.43 -7.55 24.81
N HIS A 296 -0.14 -7.39 25.12
CA HIS A 296 0.31 -7.29 26.51
C HIS A 296 -0.27 -6.06 27.23
N ASP A 297 -0.08 -4.89 26.68
CA ASP A 297 -0.45 -3.63 27.35
C ASP A 297 -1.95 -3.31 27.27
N TYR A 298 -2.63 -3.82 26.24
CA TYR A 298 -4.05 -3.58 25.99
C TYR A 298 -4.93 -4.83 26.11
N ARG A 299 -4.41 -5.87 26.77
CA ARG A 299 -5.07 -7.18 26.89
C ARG A 299 -6.50 -7.07 27.37
N ASP A 300 -6.72 -6.38 28.46
CA ASP A 300 -8.04 -6.27 29.07
C ASP A 300 -9.02 -5.53 28.16
N ARG A 301 -8.58 -4.47 27.47
CA ARG A 301 -9.40 -3.75 26.48
C ARG A 301 -9.80 -4.68 25.33
N LEU A 302 -8.86 -5.45 24.79
CA LEU A 302 -9.09 -6.37 23.67
C LEU A 302 -9.97 -7.57 24.08
N VAL A 303 -9.74 -8.11 25.27
CA VAL A 303 -10.52 -9.24 25.81
C VAL A 303 -11.95 -8.81 26.18
N LEU A 304 -12.13 -7.64 26.77
CA LEU A 304 -13.43 -7.15 27.22
C LEU A 304 -14.25 -6.48 26.11
N ALA A 305 -13.64 -6.05 25.02
CA ALA A 305 -14.33 -5.44 23.91
C ALA A 305 -15.48 -6.33 23.41
N LYS A 306 -16.66 -5.76 23.29
CA LYS A 306 -17.86 -6.45 22.77
C LYS A 306 -18.02 -6.25 21.27
N HIS A 307 -17.50 -5.17 20.76
CA HIS A 307 -17.57 -4.77 19.38
C HIS A 307 -16.18 -4.44 18.85
N ILE A 308 -15.86 -4.97 17.67
CA ILE A 308 -14.63 -4.72 16.94
C ILE A 308 -15.03 -4.19 15.56
N ILE A 309 -14.42 -3.08 15.14
CA ILE A 309 -14.62 -2.50 13.82
C ILE A 309 -13.30 -2.64 13.05
N ILE A 310 -13.33 -3.25 11.87
CA ILE A 310 -12.18 -3.34 10.97
C ILE A 310 -12.35 -2.30 9.88
N VAL A 311 -11.39 -1.39 9.73
CA VAL A 311 -11.38 -0.36 8.69
C VAL A 311 -10.22 -0.58 7.74
N ALA A 312 -10.49 -0.62 6.44
CA ALA A 312 -9.48 -0.87 5.42
C ALA A 312 -9.98 -0.49 4.02
N CYS A 313 -9.08 -0.55 3.02
CA CYS A 313 -9.38 -0.34 1.61
C CYS A 313 -8.92 -1.55 0.78
N GLY A 314 -9.61 -1.84 -0.34
CA GLY A 314 -9.21 -2.82 -1.36
C GLY A 314 -8.89 -4.21 -0.79
N THR A 315 -7.72 -4.75 -1.15
CA THR A 315 -7.22 -6.06 -0.70
C THR A 315 -7.23 -6.22 0.83
N SER A 316 -6.86 -5.16 1.56
CA SER A 316 -6.88 -5.17 3.04
C SER A 316 -8.30 -5.27 3.61
N TRP A 317 -9.30 -4.69 2.93
CA TRP A 317 -10.70 -4.84 3.31
C TRP A 317 -11.19 -6.29 3.10
N HIS A 318 -10.76 -6.96 2.01
CA HIS A 318 -11.04 -8.39 1.80
C HIS A 318 -10.39 -9.26 2.90
N ALA A 319 -9.16 -8.95 3.31
CA ALA A 319 -8.54 -9.61 4.46
C ALA A 319 -9.34 -9.37 5.76
N GLY A 320 -9.84 -8.15 5.95
CA GLY A 320 -10.72 -7.79 7.06
C GLY A 320 -12.00 -8.63 7.13
N LEU A 321 -12.62 -8.93 5.99
CA LEU A 321 -13.79 -9.81 5.93
C LEU A 321 -13.49 -11.24 6.37
N ILE A 322 -12.29 -11.76 6.09
CA ILE A 322 -11.84 -13.04 6.62
C ILE A 322 -11.61 -12.92 8.12
N GLY A 323 -10.92 -11.86 8.56
CA GLY A 323 -10.69 -11.56 9.97
C GLY A 323 -11.99 -11.49 10.79
N LYS A 324 -13.03 -10.88 10.23
CA LYS A 324 -14.39 -10.89 10.83
C LYS A 324 -14.86 -12.30 11.12
N GLN A 325 -14.83 -13.20 10.14
CA GLN A 325 -15.32 -14.57 10.31
C GLN A 325 -14.48 -15.35 11.33
N LEU A 326 -13.15 -15.11 11.37
CA LEU A 326 -12.25 -15.73 12.33
C LEU A 326 -12.54 -15.26 13.76
N ILE A 327 -12.61 -13.96 13.97
CA ILE A 327 -12.85 -13.35 15.29
C ILE A 327 -14.26 -13.69 15.80
N GLU A 328 -15.28 -13.58 14.97
CA GLU A 328 -16.66 -13.94 15.36
C GLU A 328 -16.76 -15.41 15.75
N LYS A 329 -16.06 -16.31 15.01
CA LYS A 329 -16.09 -17.74 15.29
C LYS A 329 -15.30 -18.12 16.55
N MET A 330 -14.09 -17.59 16.71
CA MET A 330 -13.15 -18.00 17.76
C MET A 330 -13.34 -17.20 19.05
N CYS A 331 -13.59 -15.89 18.93
CA CYS A 331 -13.70 -14.98 20.07
C CYS A 331 -15.13 -14.67 20.46
N ARG A 332 -16.13 -15.06 19.67
CA ARG A 332 -17.56 -14.78 19.91
C ARG A 332 -17.88 -13.29 20.10
N LYS A 333 -17.09 -12.42 19.45
CA LYS A 333 -17.27 -10.96 19.43
C LYS A 333 -18.02 -10.52 18.18
N ARG A 334 -18.80 -9.46 18.28
CA ARG A 334 -19.40 -8.79 17.12
C ARG A 334 -18.30 -8.06 16.34
N VAL A 335 -18.23 -8.28 15.03
CA VAL A 335 -17.25 -7.61 14.16
C VAL A 335 -17.95 -6.94 12.99
N GLU A 336 -17.65 -5.68 12.78
CA GLU A 336 -18.03 -4.93 11.60
C GLU A 336 -16.81 -4.74 10.70
N VAL A 337 -16.99 -4.71 9.37
CA VAL A 337 -15.92 -4.40 8.42
C VAL A 337 -16.40 -3.30 7.50
N ALA A 338 -15.77 -2.15 7.58
CA ALA A 338 -16.13 -0.97 6.82
C ALA A 338 -15.04 -0.59 5.82
N TYR A 339 -15.43 -0.07 4.66
CA TYR A 339 -14.51 0.69 3.82
C TYR A 339 -14.09 1.96 4.57
N ALA A 340 -12.80 2.22 4.63
CA ALA A 340 -12.29 3.36 5.40
C ALA A 340 -12.83 4.71 4.88
N SER A 341 -13.02 4.85 3.55
CA SER A 341 -13.64 6.00 2.91
C SER A 341 -15.07 6.24 3.40
N GLU A 342 -15.91 5.19 3.43
CA GLU A 342 -17.30 5.29 3.86
C GLU A 342 -17.42 5.51 5.38
N PHE A 343 -16.55 4.84 6.16
CA PHE A 343 -16.48 4.99 7.61
C PHE A 343 -16.18 6.43 8.02
N ARG A 344 -15.25 7.08 7.33
CA ARG A 344 -14.81 8.44 7.60
C ARG A 344 -15.96 9.46 7.51
N TYR A 345 -16.84 9.32 6.51
CA TYR A 345 -17.91 10.28 6.22
C TYR A 345 -19.30 9.82 6.68
N GLY A 346 -19.45 8.55 7.09
CA GLY A 346 -20.71 7.94 7.45
C GLY A 346 -21.20 8.26 8.86
N ASP A 347 -20.51 9.14 9.62
CA ASP A 347 -20.77 9.41 11.04
C ASP A 347 -20.97 8.13 11.86
N PRO A 348 -19.94 7.25 11.95
CA PRO A 348 -20.07 5.95 12.58
C PRO A 348 -20.36 6.07 14.07
N VAL A 349 -21.20 5.16 14.57
CA VAL A 349 -21.43 5.01 16.00
C VAL A 349 -20.25 4.25 16.60
N ILE A 350 -19.48 4.95 17.41
CA ILE A 350 -18.27 4.42 18.07
C ILE A 350 -18.37 4.74 19.56
N GLU A 351 -18.15 3.72 20.37
CA GLU A 351 -18.09 3.86 21.83
C GLU A 351 -16.66 3.74 22.34
N PRO A 352 -16.32 4.35 23.48
CA PRO A 352 -14.96 4.27 24.04
C PRO A 352 -14.46 2.85 24.32
N GLU A 353 -15.35 1.89 24.48
CA GLU A 353 -15.05 0.46 24.70
C GLU A 353 -14.78 -0.30 23.41
N ASP A 354 -15.06 0.29 22.25
CA ASP A 354 -14.82 -0.33 20.94
C ASP A 354 -13.33 -0.45 20.64
N VAL A 355 -13.01 -1.43 19.82
CA VAL A 355 -11.68 -1.62 19.24
C VAL A 355 -11.78 -1.42 17.73
N VAL A 356 -11.00 -0.52 17.20
CA VAL A 356 -10.90 -0.30 15.75
C VAL A 356 -9.59 -0.89 15.23
N ILE A 357 -9.68 -1.88 14.34
CA ILE A 357 -8.54 -2.52 13.70
C ILE A 357 -8.32 -1.89 12.33
N ALA A 358 -7.19 -1.20 12.16
CA ALA A 358 -6.76 -0.66 10.87
C ALA A 358 -5.88 -1.65 10.13
N ILE A 359 -6.22 -1.99 8.89
CA ILE A 359 -5.41 -2.88 8.07
C ILE A 359 -4.90 -2.11 6.85
N SER A 360 -3.56 -2.05 6.68
CA SER A 360 -2.95 -1.38 5.53
C SER A 360 -1.61 -2.02 5.17
N GLN A 361 -1.38 -2.29 3.88
CA GLN A 361 -0.09 -2.76 3.39
C GLN A 361 0.97 -1.65 3.51
N SER A 362 0.72 -0.48 2.96
CA SER A 362 1.67 0.64 2.99
C SER A 362 1.76 1.32 4.36
N GLY A 363 0.66 1.30 5.12
CA GLY A 363 0.51 2.11 6.33
C GLY A 363 0.34 3.61 6.06
N GLU A 364 0.10 3.99 4.79
CA GLU A 364 0.02 5.39 4.34
C GLU A 364 -1.31 5.69 3.60
N THR A 365 -2.30 4.79 3.66
CA THR A 365 -3.59 4.98 3.01
C THR A 365 -4.36 6.11 3.67
N ALA A 366 -4.64 7.18 2.92
CA ALA A 366 -5.25 8.40 3.46
C ALA A 366 -6.58 8.16 4.18
N ASP A 367 -7.51 7.45 3.53
CA ASP A 367 -8.81 7.15 4.13
C ASP A 367 -8.69 6.33 5.42
N THR A 368 -7.80 5.33 5.43
CA THR A 368 -7.58 4.50 6.63
C THR A 368 -6.99 5.33 7.77
N LEU A 369 -6.04 6.23 7.47
CA LEU A 369 -5.46 7.14 8.45
C LEU A 369 -6.52 8.09 9.02
N ALA A 370 -7.35 8.67 8.17
CA ALA A 370 -8.42 9.57 8.60
C ALA A 370 -9.50 8.83 9.43
N ALA A 371 -9.86 7.61 9.01
CA ALA A 371 -10.82 6.78 9.74
C ALA A 371 -10.35 6.46 11.18
N ILE A 372 -9.06 6.13 11.37
CA ILE A 372 -8.54 5.84 12.72
C ILE A 372 -8.39 7.09 13.57
N LYS A 373 -8.04 8.25 12.99
CA LYS A 373 -8.03 9.52 13.73
C LYS A 373 -9.43 9.85 14.26
N LEU A 374 -10.46 9.74 13.42
CA LEU A 374 -11.86 9.91 13.83
C LEU A 374 -12.26 8.95 14.96
N ALA A 375 -11.89 7.67 14.86
CA ALA A 375 -12.19 6.68 15.88
C ALA A 375 -11.47 6.96 17.21
N LYS A 376 -10.23 7.40 17.14
CA LYS A 376 -9.42 7.79 18.30
C LYS A 376 -10.00 9.00 19.02
N GLU A 377 -10.46 10.02 18.29
CA GLU A 377 -11.16 11.18 18.85
C GLU A 377 -12.42 10.80 19.61
N LYS A 378 -13.13 9.73 19.17
CA LYS A 378 -14.30 9.16 19.86
C LYS A 378 -13.93 8.21 21.02
N GLY A 379 -12.63 7.98 21.30
CA GLY A 379 -12.11 7.22 22.45
C GLY A 379 -11.91 5.72 22.21
N ALA A 380 -12.11 5.22 21.00
CA ALA A 380 -11.85 3.81 20.68
C ALA A 380 -10.35 3.46 20.80
N LEU A 381 -10.06 2.20 21.13
CA LEU A 381 -8.70 1.65 21.05
C LEU A 381 -8.36 1.35 19.58
N ILE A 382 -7.25 1.90 19.10
CA ILE A 382 -6.80 1.69 17.72
C ILE A 382 -5.73 0.61 17.67
N PHE A 383 -6.00 -0.47 16.92
CA PHE A 383 -5.10 -1.59 16.70
C PHE A 383 -4.63 -1.63 15.24
N GLY A 384 -3.32 -1.57 14.99
CA GLY A 384 -2.76 -1.58 13.63
C GLY A 384 -2.34 -2.96 13.15
N ILE A 385 -2.68 -3.32 11.91
CA ILE A 385 -2.10 -4.45 11.17
C ILE A 385 -1.48 -3.89 9.90
N VAL A 386 -0.19 -3.61 9.92
CA VAL A 386 0.51 -2.89 8.85
C VAL A 386 1.80 -3.59 8.44
N ASN A 387 2.25 -3.35 7.21
CA ASN A 387 3.56 -3.84 6.75
C ASN A 387 4.65 -2.76 6.83
N GLY A 388 4.30 -1.51 6.53
CA GLY A 388 5.23 -0.38 6.56
C GLY A 388 5.66 -0.05 7.99
N VAL A 389 6.91 -0.39 8.34
CA VAL A 389 7.48 -0.05 9.66
C VAL A 389 7.64 1.47 9.76
N GLY A 390 7.15 2.05 10.87
CA GLY A 390 7.22 3.49 11.10
C GLY A 390 6.31 4.34 10.22
N SER A 391 5.37 3.72 9.48
CA SER A 391 4.38 4.40 8.66
C SER A 391 3.40 5.26 9.48
N SER A 392 2.69 6.16 8.81
CA SER A 392 1.76 7.09 9.47
C SER A 392 0.67 6.36 10.27
N ILE A 393 0.06 5.30 9.69
CA ILE A 393 -0.92 4.48 10.40
C ILE A 393 -0.29 3.78 11.61
N ALA A 394 0.93 3.22 11.45
CA ALA A 394 1.62 2.55 12.56
C ALA A 394 1.92 3.50 13.74
N ARG A 395 2.23 4.77 13.46
CA ARG A 395 2.46 5.78 14.51
C ARG A 395 1.18 6.26 15.18
N GLU A 396 0.06 6.27 14.45
CA GLU A 396 -1.23 6.74 14.97
C GLU A 396 -1.94 5.69 15.83
N THR A 397 -1.61 4.41 15.67
CA THR A 397 -2.22 3.31 16.42
C THR A 397 -1.68 3.22 17.85
N ASP A 398 -2.54 2.83 18.81
CA ASP A 398 -2.15 2.65 20.22
C ASP A 398 -1.30 1.38 20.40
N THR A 399 -1.60 0.34 19.61
CA THR A 399 -0.86 -0.92 19.55
C THR A 399 -1.06 -1.58 18.19
N GLY A 400 -0.29 -2.61 17.87
CA GLY A 400 -0.46 -3.29 16.59
C GLY A 400 0.57 -4.36 16.29
N ILE A 401 0.44 -4.96 15.12
CA ILE A 401 1.29 -6.04 14.62
C ILE A 401 1.78 -5.70 13.23
N TYR A 402 3.09 -5.71 13.02
CA TYR A 402 3.66 -5.68 11.67
C TYR A 402 3.54 -7.06 11.03
N ILE A 403 3.12 -7.10 9.75
CA ILE A 403 2.96 -8.38 9.04
C ILE A 403 4.28 -8.99 8.54
N HIS A 404 5.36 -8.20 8.48
CA HIS A 404 6.73 -8.64 8.13
C HIS A 404 6.86 -9.41 6.80
N VAL A 405 6.05 -9.09 5.80
CA VAL A 405 6.17 -9.72 4.46
C VAL A 405 7.25 -9.06 3.58
N GLY A 406 7.98 -8.11 4.13
CA GLY A 406 8.97 -7.33 3.38
C GLY A 406 8.34 -6.36 2.37
N PRO A 407 9.15 -5.65 1.58
CA PRO A 407 8.65 -4.75 0.54
C PRO A 407 7.79 -5.47 -0.49
N GLU A 408 6.68 -4.88 -0.89
CA GLU A 408 5.81 -5.33 -1.95
C GLU A 408 5.72 -4.23 -3.02
N ILE A 409 6.31 -4.49 -4.18
CA ILE A 409 6.54 -3.51 -5.26
C ILE A 409 5.43 -3.55 -6.29
N GLY A 410 4.97 -4.75 -6.70
CA GLY A 410 3.86 -4.91 -7.63
C GLY A 410 2.64 -4.14 -7.14
N VAL A 411 2.02 -3.34 -8.02
CA VAL A 411 0.87 -2.49 -7.65
C VAL A 411 -0.27 -3.34 -7.09
N ALA A 412 -0.59 -4.45 -7.73
CA ALA A 412 -1.59 -5.40 -7.23
C ALA A 412 -1.00 -6.22 -6.05
N SER A 413 -1.54 -6.02 -4.86
CA SER A 413 -1.09 -6.71 -3.64
C SER A 413 -1.35 -8.21 -3.69
N THR A 414 -0.38 -9.01 -3.24
CA THR A 414 -0.43 -10.48 -3.19
C THR A 414 -0.02 -11.02 -1.82
N LYS A 415 1.26 -10.91 -1.46
CA LYS A 415 1.81 -11.42 -0.21
C LYS A 415 1.35 -10.63 1.02
N ALA A 416 1.02 -9.36 0.85
CA ALA A 416 0.43 -8.57 1.93
C ALA A 416 -0.93 -9.11 2.36
N PHE A 417 -1.77 -9.57 1.42
CA PHE A 417 -3.05 -10.21 1.72
C PHE A 417 -2.87 -11.45 2.60
N THR A 418 -2.01 -12.38 2.19
CA THR A 418 -1.78 -13.62 2.94
C THR A 418 -1.12 -13.35 4.30
N GLY A 419 -0.21 -12.35 4.38
CA GLY A 419 0.35 -11.87 5.63
C GLY A 419 -0.70 -11.29 6.58
N GLN A 420 -1.60 -10.45 6.07
CA GLN A 420 -2.72 -9.87 6.85
C GLN A 420 -3.66 -10.96 7.36
N VAL A 421 -4.05 -11.91 6.52
CA VAL A 421 -4.90 -13.05 6.93
C VAL A 421 -4.21 -13.90 7.98
N THR A 422 -2.88 -14.13 7.87
CA THR A 422 -2.10 -14.87 8.86
C THR A 422 -2.10 -14.15 10.21
N VAL A 423 -1.82 -12.85 10.23
CA VAL A 423 -1.83 -12.05 11.47
C VAL A 423 -3.22 -11.99 12.09
N LEU A 424 -4.29 -11.83 11.28
CA LEU A 424 -5.68 -11.89 11.76
C LEU A 424 -6.01 -13.26 12.36
N THR A 425 -5.47 -14.34 11.79
CA THR A 425 -5.61 -15.70 12.34
C THR A 425 -4.92 -15.83 13.68
N LEU A 426 -3.66 -15.35 13.79
CA LEU A 426 -2.91 -15.35 15.07
C LEU A 426 -3.65 -14.53 16.13
N LEU A 427 -4.17 -13.36 15.79
CA LEU A 427 -4.93 -12.50 16.69
C LEU A 427 -6.22 -13.19 17.17
N ALA A 428 -6.99 -13.79 16.26
CA ALA A 428 -8.23 -14.48 16.62
C ALA A 428 -7.98 -15.70 17.50
N LEU A 429 -6.92 -16.45 17.23
CA LEU A 429 -6.51 -17.61 18.05
C LEU A 429 -6.08 -17.17 19.45
N ALA A 430 -5.20 -16.16 19.55
CA ALA A 430 -4.71 -15.66 20.82
C ALA A 430 -5.86 -15.11 21.68
N LEU A 431 -6.72 -14.24 21.12
CA LEU A 431 -7.86 -13.68 21.85
C LEU A 431 -8.89 -14.75 22.23
N GLY A 432 -9.20 -15.68 21.33
CA GLY A 432 -10.19 -16.73 21.59
C GLY A 432 -9.72 -17.71 22.71
N HIS A 433 -8.44 -18.05 22.71
CA HIS A 433 -7.85 -18.86 23.76
C HIS A 433 -7.81 -18.12 25.10
N GLU A 434 -7.36 -16.86 25.10
CA GLU A 434 -7.27 -16.00 26.28
C GLU A 434 -8.62 -15.78 26.97
N GLN A 435 -9.69 -15.65 26.18
CA GLN A 435 -11.08 -15.52 26.69
C GLN A 435 -11.70 -16.83 27.12
N GLY A 436 -11.08 -17.98 26.81
CA GLY A 436 -11.67 -19.30 27.03
C GLY A 436 -12.83 -19.65 26.09
N THR A 437 -13.02 -18.91 25.00
CA THR A 437 -14.05 -19.20 23.99
C THR A 437 -13.60 -20.23 22.96
N LEU A 438 -12.28 -20.43 22.83
CA LEU A 438 -11.67 -21.47 22.03
C LEU A 438 -11.04 -22.51 22.98
N ASN A 439 -11.45 -23.77 22.88
CA ASN A 439 -10.89 -24.84 23.70
C ASN A 439 -9.45 -25.21 23.28
N ASN A 440 -8.71 -25.82 24.17
CA ASN A 440 -7.29 -26.16 23.96
C ASN A 440 -7.07 -27.08 22.76
N ALA A 441 -7.96 -28.06 22.53
CA ALA A 441 -7.79 -29.02 21.44
C ALA A 441 -7.88 -28.33 20.08
N ASP A 442 -8.91 -27.49 19.86
CA ASP A 442 -9.06 -26.71 18.62
C ASP A 442 -7.93 -25.68 18.46
N TYR A 443 -7.50 -25.04 19.57
CA TYR A 443 -6.39 -24.10 19.58
C TYR A 443 -5.07 -24.75 19.14
N TYR A 444 -4.71 -25.88 19.73
CA TYR A 444 -3.48 -26.59 19.39
C TYR A 444 -3.51 -27.13 17.95
N GLN A 445 -4.64 -27.70 17.53
CA GLN A 445 -4.81 -28.17 16.17
C GLN A 445 -4.65 -27.04 15.14
N MET A 446 -5.19 -25.86 15.42
CA MET A 446 -5.05 -24.69 14.54
C MET A 446 -3.61 -24.20 14.46
N ILE A 447 -2.85 -24.22 15.55
CA ILE A 447 -1.43 -23.83 15.58
C ILE A 447 -0.61 -24.79 14.72
N GLU A 448 -0.77 -26.10 14.89
CA GLU A 448 -0.07 -27.12 14.12
C GLU A 448 -0.37 -26.98 12.62
N GLU A 449 -1.64 -26.83 12.29
CA GLU A 449 -2.07 -26.69 10.90
C GLU A 449 -1.60 -25.37 10.26
N LEU A 450 -1.60 -24.27 11.00
CA LEU A 450 -1.10 -22.98 10.53
C LEU A 450 0.41 -23.03 10.26
N ALA A 451 1.18 -23.74 11.10
CA ALA A 451 2.61 -23.95 10.90
C ALA A 451 2.93 -24.73 9.60
N GLU A 452 1.98 -25.54 9.09
CA GLU A 452 2.14 -26.32 7.85
C GLU A 452 1.72 -25.54 6.59
N ILE A 453 1.02 -24.42 6.73
CA ILE A 453 0.49 -23.66 5.58
C ILE A 453 1.59 -23.26 4.59
N PRO A 454 2.78 -22.80 4.99
CA PRO A 454 3.85 -22.46 4.03
C PRO A 454 4.21 -23.63 3.11
N GLN A 455 4.36 -24.83 3.65
CA GLN A 455 4.69 -26.04 2.87
C GLN A 455 3.52 -26.47 1.95
N LYS A 456 2.28 -26.32 2.41
CA LYS A 456 1.09 -26.57 1.60
C LYS A 456 0.98 -25.57 0.46
N MET A 457 1.33 -24.31 0.70
CA MET A 457 1.35 -23.25 -0.30
C MET A 457 2.41 -23.52 -1.39
N GLU A 458 3.60 -24.02 -1.01
CA GLU A 458 4.62 -24.46 -1.98
C GLU A 458 4.09 -25.56 -2.93
N LYS A 459 3.22 -26.46 -2.44
CA LYS A 459 2.56 -27.46 -3.31
C LYS A 459 1.58 -26.82 -4.28
N VAL A 460 0.85 -25.78 -3.85
CA VAL A 460 -0.06 -25.03 -4.75
C VAL A 460 0.74 -24.33 -5.84
N LEU A 461 1.85 -23.67 -5.50
CA LEU A 461 2.72 -22.97 -6.45
C LEU A 461 3.30 -23.88 -7.53
N LYS A 462 3.52 -25.16 -7.26
CA LYS A 462 3.97 -26.15 -8.28
C LYS A 462 2.97 -26.35 -9.41
N GLN A 463 1.71 -25.94 -9.26
CA GLN A 463 0.69 -25.99 -10.31
C GLN A 463 0.79 -24.80 -11.29
N ALA A 464 1.69 -23.83 -11.08
CA ALA A 464 1.83 -22.66 -11.94
C ALA A 464 1.91 -22.95 -13.44
N PRO A 465 2.63 -23.98 -13.94
CA PRO A 465 2.62 -24.31 -15.37
C PRO A 465 1.23 -24.70 -15.88
N MET A 466 0.47 -25.49 -15.11
CA MET A 466 -0.90 -25.89 -15.48
C MET A 466 -1.83 -24.67 -15.47
N ILE A 467 -1.70 -23.78 -14.46
CA ILE A 467 -2.50 -22.55 -14.38
C ILE A 467 -2.21 -21.63 -15.57
N LYS A 468 -0.93 -21.56 -15.99
CA LYS A 468 -0.52 -20.83 -17.20
C LYS A 468 -1.17 -21.37 -18.47
N ASP A 469 -1.28 -22.69 -18.62
CA ASP A 469 -1.95 -23.29 -19.79
C ASP A 469 -3.46 -23.04 -19.76
N ILE A 470 -4.07 -23.09 -18.58
CA ILE A 470 -5.49 -22.78 -18.39
C ILE A 470 -5.78 -21.29 -18.66
N SER A 471 -4.89 -20.36 -18.24
CA SER A 471 -5.09 -18.91 -18.43
C SER A 471 -5.25 -18.50 -19.88
N ARG A 472 -4.54 -19.18 -20.79
CA ARG A 472 -4.63 -18.92 -22.24
C ARG A 472 -6.02 -19.10 -22.81
N MET A 473 -6.82 -20.00 -22.21
CA MET A 473 -8.20 -20.23 -22.62
C MET A 473 -9.14 -19.08 -22.29
N PHE A 474 -8.69 -18.11 -21.48
CA PHE A 474 -9.52 -17.02 -20.97
C PHE A 474 -9.09 -15.62 -21.46
N THR A 475 -8.08 -15.52 -22.29
CA THR A 475 -7.56 -14.24 -22.81
C THR A 475 -8.58 -13.46 -23.65
N TYR A 476 -9.58 -14.17 -24.22
CA TYR A 476 -10.69 -13.57 -24.99
C TYR A 476 -11.75 -12.92 -24.10
N ALA A 477 -11.83 -13.31 -22.82
CA ALA A 477 -12.93 -12.91 -21.94
C ALA A 477 -12.90 -11.40 -21.63
N HIS A 478 -14.06 -10.79 -21.59
CA HIS A 478 -14.26 -9.41 -21.18
C HIS A 478 -14.84 -9.32 -19.77
N ASN A 479 -15.52 -10.38 -19.32
CA ASN A 479 -16.16 -10.46 -18.02
C ASN A 479 -15.84 -11.79 -17.34
N PHE A 480 -15.81 -11.78 -16.01
CA PHE A 480 -15.64 -12.95 -15.15
C PHE A 480 -16.54 -12.86 -13.92
N LEU A 481 -17.07 -13.99 -13.49
CA LEU A 481 -17.66 -14.12 -12.15
C LEU A 481 -16.80 -15.01 -11.25
N TYR A 482 -16.62 -14.57 -10.02
CA TYR A 482 -15.97 -15.33 -8.96
C TYR A 482 -16.96 -15.64 -7.86
N LEU A 483 -17.17 -16.91 -7.55
CA LEU A 483 -18.22 -17.38 -6.67
C LEU A 483 -17.66 -18.18 -5.49
N GLY A 484 -17.96 -17.73 -4.27
CA GLY A 484 -17.53 -18.38 -3.04
C GLY A 484 -18.62 -18.37 -1.97
N ARG A 485 -18.45 -19.16 -0.93
CA ARG A 485 -19.33 -19.17 0.27
C ARG A 485 -18.48 -19.22 1.55
N GLY A 486 -19.01 -18.62 2.63
CA GLY A 486 -18.29 -18.53 3.90
C GLY A 486 -16.94 -17.84 3.73
N VAL A 487 -15.87 -18.44 4.23
CA VAL A 487 -14.48 -17.89 4.12
C VAL A 487 -13.98 -17.76 2.68
N ASN A 488 -14.58 -18.48 1.74
CA ASN A 488 -14.22 -18.42 0.32
C ASN A 488 -14.86 -17.23 -0.42
N TYR A 489 -15.88 -16.57 0.13
CA TYR A 489 -16.46 -15.39 -0.51
C TYR A 489 -15.49 -14.20 -0.56
N PRO A 490 -14.84 -13.80 0.53
CA PRO A 490 -13.80 -12.77 0.45
C PRO A 490 -12.62 -13.13 -0.47
N VAL A 491 -12.26 -14.41 -0.58
CA VAL A 491 -11.24 -14.88 -1.51
C VAL A 491 -11.70 -14.76 -2.98
N ALA A 492 -12.98 -15.04 -3.26
CA ALA A 492 -13.56 -14.82 -4.58
C ALA A 492 -13.50 -13.34 -4.98
N MET A 493 -13.82 -12.43 -4.07
CA MET A 493 -13.67 -10.98 -4.30
C MET A 493 -12.21 -10.59 -4.54
N GLU A 494 -11.28 -11.14 -3.78
CA GLU A 494 -9.84 -10.86 -3.95
C GLU A 494 -9.32 -11.36 -5.30
N GLY A 495 -9.70 -12.56 -5.73
CA GLY A 495 -9.37 -13.09 -7.06
C GLY A 495 -9.93 -12.23 -8.19
N ALA A 496 -11.18 -11.77 -8.06
CA ALA A 496 -11.81 -10.86 -9.01
C ALA A 496 -11.08 -9.50 -9.06
N LEU A 497 -10.69 -8.97 -7.89
CA LEU A 497 -9.91 -7.74 -7.79
C LEU A 497 -8.56 -7.87 -8.52
N LYS A 498 -7.82 -8.94 -8.26
CA LYS A 498 -6.52 -9.17 -8.93
C LYS A 498 -6.67 -9.24 -10.45
N LEU A 499 -7.69 -9.96 -10.95
CA LEU A 499 -7.91 -10.06 -12.38
C LEU A 499 -8.23 -8.70 -13.01
N LYS A 500 -9.13 -7.91 -12.42
CA LYS A 500 -9.51 -6.59 -12.98
C LYS A 500 -8.35 -5.60 -12.94
N GLU A 501 -7.54 -5.60 -11.87
CA GLU A 501 -6.43 -4.65 -11.70
C GLU A 501 -5.39 -4.76 -12.81
N ILE A 502 -4.99 -5.98 -13.17
CA ILE A 502 -3.84 -6.21 -14.05
C ILE A 502 -4.19 -6.64 -15.47
N SER A 503 -5.40 -7.20 -15.69
CA SER A 503 -5.83 -7.66 -17.03
C SER A 503 -6.86 -6.76 -17.69
N TYR A 504 -7.44 -5.81 -16.93
CA TYR A 504 -8.54 -4.93 -17.35
C TYR A 504 -9.82 -5.67 -17.76
N ILE A 505 -9.93 -6.94 -17.38
CA ILE A 505 -11.17 -7.72 -17.54
C ILE A 505 -12.11 -7.32 -16.40
N HIS A 506 -13.37 -7.02 -16.71
CA HIS A 506 -14.37 -6.79 -15.68
C HIS A 506 -14.61 -8.08 -14.89
N ALA A 507 -14.31 -8.09 -13.61
CA ALA A 507 -14.44 -9.27 -12.76
C ALA A 507 -15.13 -8.90 -11.45
N GLU A 508 -16.11 -9.73 -11.02
CA GLU A 508 -16.85 -9.50 -9.79
C GLU A 508 -16.90 -10.77 -8.92
N GLY A 509 -16.79 -10.57 -7.61
CA GLY A 509 -16.91 -11.63 -6.61
C GLY A 509 -18.29 -11.58 -5.92
N TYR A 510 -19.01 -12.69 -5.91
CA TYR A 510 -20.31 -12.81 -5.25
C TYR A 510 -20.37 -13.98 -4.26
N PRO A 511 -21.20 -13.87 -3.21
CA PRO A 511 -21.65 -15.07 -2.50
C PRO A 511 -22.39 -15.98 -3.47
N ALA A 512 -21.99 -17.24 -3.63
CA ALA A 512 -22.53 -18.11 -4.67
C ALA A 512 -24.07 -18.27 -4.61
N ALA A 513 -24.68 -18.12 -3.42
CA ALA A 513 -26.14 -18.14 -3.28
C ALA A 513 -26.80 -16.92 -3.92
N GLU A 514 -26.17 -15.74 -3.82
CA GLU A 514 -26.70 -14.47 -4.34
C GLU A 514 -26.69 -14.40 -5.87
N MET A 515 -25.96 -15.31 -6.53
CA MET A 515 -26.00 -15.45 -7.99
C MET A 515 -27.45 -15.54 -8.53
N LYS A 516 -28.34 -16.20 -7.79
CA LYS A 516 -29.77 -16.38 -8.16
C LYS A 516 -30.58 -15.09 -8.16
N HIS A 517 -30.10 -14.04 -7.46
CA HIS A 517 -30.83 -12.80 -7.25
C HIS A 517 -30.39 -11.69 -8.24
N GLY A 518 -29.90 -12.10 -9.42
CA GLY A 518 -29.51 -11.16 -10.50
C GLY A 518 -28.36 -11.69 -11.36
N PRO A 519 -27.15 -11.91 -10.80
CA PRO A 519 -25.96 -12.23 -11.60
C PRO A 519 -26.07 -13.47 -12.49
N ILE A 520 -26.96 -14.42 -12.18
CA ILE A 520 -27.21 -15.61 -13.01
C ILE A 520 -27.71 -15.27 -14.42
N ALA A 521 -28.30 -14.08 -14.60
CA ALA A 521 -28.73 -13.59 -15.91
C ALA A 521 -27.56 -13.35 -16.88
N LEU A 522 -26.35 -13.18 -16.35
CA LEU A 522 -25.12 -12.97 -17.12
C LEU A 522 -24.44 -14.27 -17.54
N VAL A 523 -24.91 -15.42 -17.05
CA VAL A 523 -24.28 -16.72 -17.32
C VAL A 523 -24.54 -17.15 -18.74
N ASP A 524 -23.49 -17.26 -19.51
CA ASP A 524 -23.44 -17.81 -20.86
C ASP A 524 -22.15 -18.61 -21.11
N GLN A 525 -21.92 -19.03 -22.34
CA GLN A 525 -20.74 -19.81 -22.73
C GLN A 525 -19.45 -18.95 -22.83
N ASP A 526 -19.57 -17.64 -22.92
CA ASP A 526 -18.46 -16.72 -23.20
C ASP A 526 -17.97 -16.00 -21.91
N MET A 527 -18.74 -16.11 -20.80
CA MET A 527 -18.36 -15.59 -19.50
C MET A 527 -17.83 -16.70 -18.60
N PRO A 528 -16.51 -16.77 -18.34
CA PRO A 528 -15.94 -17.72 -17.41
C PRO A 528 -16.39 -17.48 -15.98
N ILE A 529 -16.61 -18.57 -15.25
CA ILE A 529 -17.04 -18.52 -13.85
C ILE A 529 -16.07 -19.33 -12.99
N VAL A 530 -15.47 -18.66 -12.02
CA VAL A 530 -14.56 -19.28 -11.06
C VAL A 530 -15.33 -19.64 -9.79
N PHE A 531 -15.33 -20.91 -9.42
CA PHE A 531 -15.89 -21.38 -8.15
C PHE A 531 -14.78 -21.74 -7.15
N LEU A 532 -14.93 -21.29 -5.92
CA LEU A 532 -14.16 -21.76 -4.78
C LEU A 532 -14.97 -22.86 -4.07
N ALA A 533 -14.75 -24.10 -4.50
CA ALA A 533 -15.52 -25.30 -4.12
C ALA A 533 -14.70 -26.24 -3.21
N THR A 534 -14.10 -25.68 -2.15
CA THR A 534 -13.31 -26.44 -1.19
C THR A 534 -14.21 -27.21 -0.22
N HIS A 535 -13.69 -28.33 0.34
CA HIS A 535 -14.44 -29.17 1.28
C HIS A 535 -14.67 -28.47 2.61
N HIS A 536 -15.91 -28.06 2.89
CA HIS A 536 -16.37 -27.49 4.16
C HIS A 536 -17.90 -27.67 4.30
N GLN A 537 -18.49 -27.15 5.39
CA GLN A 537 -19.92 -27.34 5.70
C GLN A 537 -20.91 -26.91 4.60
N LEU A 538 -20.50 -25.99 3.70
CA LEU A 538 -21.32 -25.48 2.61
C LEU A 538 -21.01 -26.13 1.26
N TYR A 539 -20.18 -27.18 1.21
CA TYR A 539 -19.71 -27.81 -0.02
C TYR A 539 -20.85 -28.25 -0.92
N GLU A 540 -21.82 -29.02 -0.40
CA GLU A 540 -22.97 -29.50 -1.18
C GLU A 540 -23.82 -28.34 -1.75
N LYS A 541 -23.85 -27.21 -1.05
CA LYS A 541 -24.56 -26.01 -1.54
C LYS A 541 -23.82 -25.34 -2.70
N ILE A 542 -22.48 -25.40 -2.71
CA ILE A 542 -21.66 -24.92 -3.83
C ILE A 542 -21.86 -25.84 -5.03
N ILE A 543 -21.87 -27.17 -4.85
CA ILE A 543 -22.16 -28.14 -5.92
C ILE A 543 -23.49 -27.81 -6.60
N SER A 544 -24.54 -27.54 -5.83
CA SER A 544 -25.84 -27.15 -6.40
C SER A 544 -25.73 -25.87 -7.23
N ASN A 545 -25.01 -24.85 -6.74
CA ASN A 545 -24.81 -23.61 -7.51
C ASN A 545 -24.00 -23.85 -8.81
N MET A 546 -23.00 -24.75 -8.79
CA MET A 546 -22.27 -25.13 -10.00
C MET A 546 -23.16 -25.83 -11.02
N GLN A 547 -24.05 -26.73 -10.60
CA GLN A 547 -25.02 -27.40 -11.47
C GLN A 547 -25.99 -26.39 -12.12
N GLU A 548 -26.40 -25.36 -11.39
CA GLU A 548 -27.25 -24.29 -11.93
C GLU A 548 -26.53 -23.47 -13.01
N VAL A 549 -25.24 -23.23 -12.88
CA VAL A 549 -24.42 -22.59 -13.90
C VAL A 549 -24.24 -23.49 -15.12
N LYS A 550 -23.95 -24.78 -14.91
CA LYS A 550 -23.82 -25.75 -16.01
C LYS A 550 -25.11 -25.93 -16.80
N SER A 551 -26.28 -25.88 -16.15
CA SER A 551 -27.58 -25.95 -16.85
C SER A 551 -27.84 -24.79 -17.80
N ARG A 552 -27.00 -23.73 -17.74
CA ARG A 552 -27.02 -22.52 -18.60
C ARG A 552 -25.81 -22.43 -19.52
N ASN A 553 -25.12 -23.55 -19.73
CA ASN A 553 -23.90 -23.66 -20.55
C ASN A 553 -22.70 -22.81 -20.04
N GLY A 554 -22.71 -22.41 -18.76
CA GLY A 554 -21.60 -21.67 -18.17
C GLY A 554 -20.31 -22.48 -18.13
N ARG A 555 -19.16 -21.82 -18.38
CA ARG A 555 -17.83 -22.42 -18.28
C ARG A 555 -17.28 -22.26 -16.88
N ILE A 556 -16.94 -23.36 -16.25
CA ILE A 556 -16.53 -23.38 -14.84
C ILE A 556 -15.05 -23.73 -14.69
N LEU A 557 -14.29 -22.84 -14.06
CA LEU A 557 -13.01 -23.13 -13.43
C LEU A 557 -13.24 -23.28 -11.93
N ALA A 558 -12.83 -24.37 -11.31
CA ALA A 558 -13.04 -24.60 -9.89
C ALA A 558 -11.73 -24.74 -9.12
N VAL A 559 -11.62 -24.05 -7.98
CA VAL A 559 -10.58 -24.29 -6.97
C VAL A 559 -11.18 -25.26 -5.94
N VAL A 560 -10.56 -26.42 -5.78
CA VAL A 560 -11.09 -27.52 -4.94
C VAL A 560 -10.05 -28.05 -3.97
N THR A 561 -10.50 -28.77 -2.95
CA THR A 561 -9.59 -29.58 -2.12
C THR A 561 -9.06 -30.77 -2.92
N GLU A 562 -7.77 -31.08 -2.77
CA GLU A 562 -7.11 -32.20 -3.47
C GLU A 562 -7.88 -33.49 -3.36
N GLY A 563 -7.96 -34.22 -4.50
CA GLY A 563 -8.66 -35.51 -4.59
C GLY A 563 -10.17 -35.40 -4.80
N ASP A 564 -10.74 -34.22 -4.98
CA ASP A 564 -12.16 -34.03 -5.25
C ASP A 564 -12.56 -34.67 -6.58
N GLN A 565 -13.51 -35.61 -6.53
CA GLN A 565 -14.01 -36.33 -7.74
C GLN A 565 -15.39 -35.82 -8.17
N GLN A 566 -16.12 -35.12 -7.31
CA GLN A 566 -17.46 -34.64 -7.58
C GLN A 566 -17.43 -33.38 -8.45
N VAL A 567 -16.63 -32.39 -8.07
CA VAL A 567 -16.44 -31.15 -8.83
C VAL A 567 -15.79 -31.42 -10.18
N LYS A 568 -14.84 -32.37 -10.27
CA LYS A 568 -14.20 -32.78 -11.55
C LYS A 568 -15.18 -33.28 -12.61
N LYS A 569 -16.37 -33.75 -12.24
CA LYS A 569 -17.42 -34.15 -13.17
C LYS A 569 -18.27 -33.00 -13.69
N ILE A 570 -18.22 -31.84 -13.00
CA ILE A 570 -19.06 -30.69 -13.28
C ILE A 570 -18.26 -29.54 -13.92
N ALA A 571 -17.07 -29.25 -13.38
CA ALA A 571 -16.22 -28.18 -13.86
C ALA A 571 -15.47 -28.54 -15.15
N ASP A 572 -15.20 -27.54 -15.98
CA ASP A 572 -14.41 -27.69 -17.19
C ASP A 572 -12.91 -27.77 -16.87
N ASN A 573 -12.46 -27.04 -15.85
CA ASN A 573 -11.10 -27.06 -15.33
C ASN A 573 -11.10 -27.03 -13.80
N VAL A 574 -10.10 -27.67 -13.19
CA VAL A 574 -9.98 -27.78 -11.74
C VAL A 574 -8.57 -27.46 -11.30
N LEU A 575 -8.43 -26.63 -10.27
CA LEU A 575 -7.20 -26.32 -9.55
C LEU A 575 -7.29 -26.88 -8.14
N GLU A 576 -6.33 -27.68 -7.73
CA GLU A 576 -6.39 -28.37 -6.44
C GLU A 576 -5.56 -27.63 -5.37
N ILE A 577 -6.10 -27.53 -4.17
CA ILE A 577 -5.35 -27.07 -2.99
C ILE A 577 -5.24 -28.21 -1.97
N PRO A 578 -4.12 -28.34 -1.24
CA PRO A 578 -4.02 -29.30 -0.15
C PRO A 578 -5.11 -29.15 0.88
N ARG A 579 -5.51 -30.27 1.48
CA ARG A 579 -6.48 -30.27 2.58
C ARG A 579 -5.95 -29.47 3.76
N THR A 580 -6.80 -28.59 4.32
CA THR A 580 -6.51 -27.82 5.53
C THR A 580 -7.80 -27.52 6.29
N LEU A 581 -7.67 -26.95 7.50
CA LEU A 581 -8.82 -26.48 8.29
C LEU A 581 -9.52 -25.32 7.59
N ASN A 582 -10.86 -25.28 7.67
CA ASN A 582 -11.68 -24.30 6.95
C ASN A 582 -11.25 -22.85 7.19
N ALA A 583 -10.81 -22.52 8.39
CA ALA A 583 -10.32 -21.19 8.75
C ALA A 583 -9.05 -20.77 7.98
N LEU A 584 -8.24 -21.74 7.54
CA LEU A 584 -6.96 -21.52 6.84
C LEU A 584 -7.05 -21.68 5.32
N VAL A 585 -8.19 -22.13 4.81
CA VAL A 585 -8.43 -22.29 3.35
C VAL A 585 -8.11 -20.99 2.57
N PRO A 586 -8.45 -19.78 3.04
CA PRO A 586 -8.14 -18.54 2.33
C PRO A 586 -6.66 -18.37 1.97
N LEU A 587 -5.74 -18.83 2.84
CA LEU A 587 -4.29 -18.73 2.61
C LEU A 587 -3.81 -19.59 1.43
N LEU A 588 -4.51 -20.68 1.12
CA LEU A 588 -4.18 -21.56 0.00
C LEU A 588 -4.99 -21.26 -1.25
N SER A 589 -6.30 -20.98 -1.10
CA SER A 589 -7.22 -20.84 -2.24
C SER A 589 -7.03 -19.54 -3.02
N VAL A 590 -6.40 -18.52 -2.44
CA VAL A 590 -6.09 -17.26 -3.13
C VAL A 590 -4.94 -17.42 -4.12
N VAL A 591 -3.97 -18.29 -3.86
CA VAL A 591 -2.75 -18.43 -4.65
C VAL A 591 -3.02 -18.82 -6.11
N PRO A 592 -3.84 -19.84 -6.44
CA PRO A 592 -4.17 -20.14 -7.82
C PRO A 592 -4.91 -19.00 -8.52
N LEU A 593 -5.67 -18.16 -7.79
CA LEU A 593 -6.35 -17.01 -8.38
C LEU A 593 -5.38 -15.87 -8.72
N GLN A 594 -4.37 -15.64 -7.86
CA GLN A 594 -3.29 -14.69 -8.13
C GLN A 594 -2.49 -15.11 -9.36
N LEU A 595 -2.12 -16.38 -9.47
CA LEU A 595 -1.41 -16.93 -10.64
C LEU A 595 -2.26 -16.85 -11.91
N LEU A 596 -3.56 -17.16 -11.83
CA LEU A 596 -4.48 -17.03 -12.95
C LEU A 596 -4.53 -15.58 -13.47
N ALA A 597 -4.74 -14.63 -12.58
CA ALA A 597 -4.78 -13.21 -12.94
C ALA A 597 -3.46 -12.76 -13.58
N TYR A 598 -2.33 -13.15 -13.00
CA TYR A 598 -0.98 -12.85 -13.50
C TYR A 598 -0.80 -13.39 -14.93
N TYR A 599 -1.06 -14.68 -15.17
CA TYR A 599 -0.83 -15.27 -16.49
C TYR A 599 -1.80 -14.74 -17.55
N VAL A 600 -3.07 -14.50 -17.22
CA VAL A 600 -4.02 -13.86 -18.14
C VAL A 600 -3.49 -12.48 -18.57
N ALA A 601 -2.98 -11.67 -17.64
CA ALA A 601 -2.46 -10.35 -17.96
C ALA A 601 -1.17 -10.42 -18.81
N VAL A 602 -0.25 -11.32 -18.50
CA VAL A 602 0.98 -11.55 -19.27
C VAL A 602 0.66 -12.03 -20.69
N ASP A 603 -0.25 -12.99 -20.85
CA ASP A 603 -0.65 -13.51 -22.16
C ASP A 603 -1.38 -12.43 -23.01
N LYS A 604 -1.95 -11.40 -22.37
CA LYS A 604 -2.51 -10.21 -23.05
C LYS A 604 -1.44 -9.13 -23.34
N GLY A 605 -0.18 -9.35 -22.96
CA GLY A 605 0.92 -8.39 -23.17
C GLY A 605 0.84 -7.13 -22.29
N LEU A 606 0.22 -7.23 -21.11
CA LEU A 606 0.01 -6.10 -20.19
C LEU A 606 1.11 -6.02 -19.14
N ASP A 607 1.40 -4.81 -18.67
CA ASP A 607 2.33 -4.57 -17.56
C ASP A 607 1.63 -4.93 -16.23
N VAL A 608 2.07 -6.03 -15.61
CA VAL A 608 1.47 -6.55 -14.37
C VAL A 608 1.99 -5.87 -13.12
N ASP A 609 3.20 -5.29 -13.17
CA ASP A 609 3.80 -4.60 -12.03
C ASP A 609 3.28 -3.16 -11.90
N MET A 610 3.02 -2.52 -13.06
CA MET A 610 2.54 -1.13 -13.15
C MET A 610 1.33 -1.03 -14.09
N PRO A 611 0.16 -1.58 -13.69
CA PRO A 611 -1.04 -1.51 -14.50
C PRO A 611 -1.54 -0.07 -14.60
N ARG A 612 -2.09 0.30 -15.78
CA ARG A 612 -2.61 1.66 -16.02
C ARG A 612 -3.65 2.06 -14.98
N ASN A 613 -3.70 3.36 -14.65
CA ASN A 613 -4.69 3.96 -13.77
C ASN A 613 -4.70 3.43 -12.33
N LEU A 614 -3.64 2.77 -11.88
CA LEU A 614 -3.51 2.29 -10.51
C LEU A 614 -2.17 2.72 -9.90
N ALA A 615 -2.20 3.04 -8.62
CA ALA A 615 -1.03 3.30 -7.80
C ALA A 615 -0.96 2.28 -6.66
N LYS A 616 0.25 1.95 -6.20
CA LYS A 616 0.46 0.97 -5.11
C LYS A 616 -0.25 1.36 -3.82
N SER A 617 -0.33 2.65 -3.52
CA SER A 617 -0.98 3.16 -2.32
C SER A 617 -1.60 4.53 -2.59
N VAL A 618 -2.78 4.79 -2.07
CA VAL A 618 -3.52 6.06 -2.21
C VAL A 618 -3.30 6.85 -0.93
N THR A 619 -2.50 7.93 -1.01
CA THR A 619 -2.15 8.79 0.14
C THR A 619 -2.81 10.16 0.08
N VAL A 620 -3.62 10.40 -0.92
CA VAL A 620 -4.45 11.59 -1.08
C VAL A 620 -5.88 11.17 -1.39
N GLU A 621 -6.79 12.01 -1.10
CA GLU A 621 -8.21 11.83 -1.37
C GLU A 621 -8.56 12.28 -2.79
#